data_6896cb36a5e59759ca68a8f96212e9cc
#
_entry.id   6896cb36a5e59759ca68a8f96212e9cc
#
_cell.length_a   1.000
_cell.length_b   1.000
_cell.length_c   1.000
_cell.angle_alpha   90.00
_cell.angle_beta   90.00
_cell.angle_gamma   90.00
#
_symmetry.space_group_name_H-M   'P 1'
#
loop_
_entity.id
_entity.type
_entity.pdbx_description
1 polymer ?
#
loop_
_entity_poly.entity_id
_entity_poly.type
_entity_poly.pdbx_seq_one_letter_code
_entity_poly.pdbx_strand_id
1 'polypeptide(L)'
;MFKIMKQTVAGIALLAMTSLSQAESEVSYSANLGFMSDYMYRGIHQSSSSAMGGFDIEYGSFYVGTWFADLQEDGWVDGSHRGFEYDVYAGFGLDITDSISASVGYTIYRYTDKGANAFDDDYDEVNLGLGFAISEDASIAIDYAVGENTATDQSETDYDVLTIAVDYLGMYALFGTWGVSEDDTSAGEVDADWMEFGYSRTVGDFDLSGAFVLSEKELASGSDSAEDGDFSRFIFSISTGF
;
A
#
# COMPACT_ATOMS: atom_id res chain seq x y z
N MET A 1 4.72 -4.77 28.26
CA MET A 1 4.02 -3.64 27.64
C MET A 1 4.85 -3.28 26.43
N PHE A 2 4.64 -3.99 25.33
CA PHE A 2 5.40 -3.83 24.10
C PHE A 2 4.84 -2.60 23.35
N LYS A 3 5.70 -1.63 23.12
CA LYS A 3 5.37 -0.46 22.33
C LYS A 3 5.80 -0.78 20.89
N ILE A 4 4.90 -1.38 20.10
CA ILE A 4 5.18 -1.60 18.68
C ILE A 4 5.32 -0.22 18.05
N MET A 5 6.49 0.03 17.47
CA MET A 5 6.78 1.24 16.74
C MET A 5 5.83 1.32 15.54
N LYS A 6 5.09 2.41 15.47
CA LYS A 6 4.33 2.77 14.27
C LYS A 6 5.34 3.00 13.15
N GLN A 7 5.47 2.07 12.24
CA GLN A 7 6.26 2.27 11.03
C GLN A 7 5.31 2.59 9.89
N THR A 8 5.34 3.83 9.47
CA THR A 8 4.65 4.25 8.25
C THR A 8 5.60 3.95 7.10
N VAL A 9 5.41 2.85 6.43
CA VAL A 9 6.13 2.53 5.20
C VAL A 9 5.42 3.27 4.07
N ALA A 10 6.12 4.17 3.41
CA ALA A 10 5.62 4.87 2.24
C ALA A 10 5.37 3.86 1.11
N GLY A 11 4.17 3.85 0.58
CA GLY A 11 3.83 3.06 -0.62
C GLY A 11 3.15 1.72 -0.37
N ILE A 12 3.00 1.28 0.87
CA ILE A 12 2.19 0.12 1.20
C ILE A 12 1.11 0.60 2.16
N ALA A 13 -0.15 0.40 1.80
CA ALA A 13 -1.20 0.29 2.78
C ALA A 13 -0.97 -1.02 3.57
N LEU A 14 0.21 -1.15 4.19
CA LEU A 14 0.41 -2.12 5.23
C LEU A 14 -0.53 -1.62 6.32
N LEU A 15 -1.65 -2.31 6.47
CA LEU A 15 -2.48 -2.18 7.66
C LEU A 15 -1.50 -2.30 8.82
N ALA A 16 -1.09 -1.15 9.37
CA ALA A 16 -0.24 -1.13 10.55
C ALA A 16 -1.07 -1.82 11.62
N MET A 17 -0.81 -3.12 11.81
CA MET A 17 -1.38 -3.85 12.93
C MET A 17 -0.82 -3.20 14.18
N THR A 18 -1.51 -2.16 14.64
CA THR A 18 -1.30 -1.66 15.97
C THR A 18 -1.66 -2.81 16.90
N SER A 19 -0.76 -3.17 17.81
CA SER A 19 -1.06 -4.15 18.86
C SER A 19 -2.34 -3.72 19.55
N LEU A 20 -3.44 -4.38 19.20
CA LEU A 20 -4.72 -4.20 19.86
C LEU A 20 -4.58 -4.83 21.26
N SER A 21 -4.03 -4.06 22.21
CA SER A 21 -4.13 -4.46 23.60
C SER A 21 -5.62 -4.53 23.93
N GLN A 22 -6.06 -5.59 24.57
CA GLN A 22 -7.40 -5.69 25.20
C GLN A 22 -7.49 -4.68 26.37
N ALA A 23 -7.41 -3.40 26.06
CA ALA A 23 -7.77 -2.30 26.95
C ALA A 23 -9.22 -1.93 26.65
N GLU A 24 -9.94 -1.43 27.66
CA GLU A 24 -11.31 -0.92 27.55
C GLU A 24 -11.57 -0.26 26.19
N SER A 25 -12.69 -0.62 25.56
CA SER A 25 -13.06 -0.21 24.19
C SER A 25 -13.25 1.31 24.11
N GLU A 26 -12.15 2.05 24.12
CA GLU A 26 -12.14 3.48 23.81
C GLU A 26 -12.01 3.66 22.31
N VAL A 27 -12.71 4.63 21.76
CA VAL A 27 -12.53 5.05 20.38
C VAL A 27 -11.22 5.83 20.28
N SER A 28 -10.32 5.40 19.40
CA SER A 28 -9.10 6.14 19.05
C SER A 28 -9.22 6.75 17.66
N TYR A 29 -8.54 7.87 17.47
CA TYR A 29 -8.48 8.61 16.23
C TYR A 29 -7.01 8.87 15.89
N SER A 30 -6.66 8.72 14.63
CA SER A 30 -5.35 9.15 14.14
C SER A 30 -5.48 9.79 12.77
N ALA A 31 -4.56 10.68 12.45
CA ALA A 31 -4.44 11.28 11.13
C ALA A 31 -2.97 11.42 10.77
N ASN A 32 -2.66 11.41 9.49
CA ASN A 32 -1.32 11.66 9.00
C ASN A 32 -1.37 12.54 7.75
N LEU A 33 -0.27 13.26 7.51
CA LEU A 33 -0.02 14.00 6.29
C LEU A 33 1.46 13.82 5.92
N GLY A 34 1.74 13.71 4.62
CA GLY A 34 3.10 13.49 4.16
C GLY A 34 3.30 13.84 2.70
N PHE A 35 4.53 13.58 2.28
CA PHE A 35 5.00 13.75 0.92
C PHE A 35 5.93 12.60 0.57
N MET A 36 5.85 12.11 -0.66
CA MET A 36 6.75 11.10 -1.23
C MET A 36 7.27 11.58 -2.59
N SER A 37 8.55 11.28 -2.86
CA SER A 37 9.19 11.67 -4.13
C SER A 37 8.64 10.94 -5.33
N ASP A 38 8.23 9.68 -5.11
CA ASP A 38 7.55 8.81 -6.06
C ASP A 38 6.52 7.99 -5.31
N TYR A 39 5.32 7.89 -5.86
CA TYR A 39 4.30 6.97 -5.36
C TYR A 39 4.41 5.66 -6.12
N MET A 40 4.83 4.63 -5.41
CA MET A 40 4.84 3.24 -5.88
C MET A 40 3.78 2.45 -5.12
N TYR A 41 2.90 1.77 -5.84
CA TYR A 41 1.93 0.88 -5.25
C TYR A 41 2.18 -0.55 -5.72
N ARG A 42 2.62 -1.42 -4.80
CA ARG A 42 2.89 -2.84 -5.08
C ARG A 42 3.77 -3.07 -6.32
N GLY A 43 4.87 -2.33 -6.41
CA GLY A 43 5.79 -2.39 -7.54
C GLY A 43 5.41 -1.56 -8.76
N ILE A 44 4.22 -0.96 -8.79
CA ILE A 44 3.71 -0.16 -9.91
C ILE A 44 3.91 1.33 -9.60
N HIS A 45 4.53 2.07 -10.51
CA HIS A 45 4.70 3.51 -10.40
C HIS A 45 3.38 4.23 -10.70
N GLN A 46 2.87 4.97 -9.72
CA GLN A 46 1.60 5.70 -9.81
C GLN A 46 1.82 7.18 -10.12
N SER A 47 2.79 7.80 -9.47
CA SER A 47 3.02 9.24 -9.59
C SER A 47 4.41 9.64 -9.15
N SER A 48 4.95 10.68 -9.74
CA SER A 48 6.15 11.38 -9.25
C SER A 48 5.73 12.57 -8.39
N SER A 49 6.28 12.69 -7.18
CA SER A 49 6.05 13.85 -6.32
C SER A 49 4.61 13.95 -5.79
N SER A 50 4.22 13.04 -4.91
CA SER A 50 2.85 12.96 -4.38
C SER A 50 2.73 13.47 -2.95
N ALA A 51 1.71 14.30 -2.69
CA ALA A 51 1.23 14.59 -1.35
C ALA A 51 0.25 13.47 -0.93
N MET A 52 0.35 13.02 0.31
CA MET A 52 -0.49 11.95 0.84
C MET A 52 -1.02 12.27 2.23
N GLY A 53 -2.06 11.56 2.63
CA GLY A 53 -2.55 11.63 4.01
C GLY A 53 -3.64 10.60 4.28
N GLY A 54 -4.07 10.53 5.53
CA GLY A 54 -5.08 9.58 5.96
C GLY A 54 -5.71 9.96 7.29
N PHE A 55 -6.82 9.30 7.56
CA PHE A 55 -7.53 9.42 8.82
C PHE A 55 -8.11 8.06 9.21
N ASP A 56 -7.90 7.65 10.46
CA ASP A 56 -8.33 6.36 10.99
C ASP A 56 -9.14 6.53 12.27
N ILE A 57 -10.08 5.62 12.44
CA ILE A 57 -10.88 5.42 13.66
C ILE A 57 -10.77 3.96 14.05
N GLU A 58 -10.43 3.69 15.30
CA GLU A 58 -10.35 2.34 15.84
C GLU A 58 -11.27 2.20 17.07
N TYR A 59 -11.90 1.04 17.19
CA TYR A 59 -12.71 0.66 18.35
C TYR A 59 -12.57 -0.83 18.64
N GLY A 60 -11.82 -1.15 19.69
CA GLY A 60 -11.47 -2.54 20.01
C GLY A 60 -10.67 -3.17 18.87
N SER A 61 -11.23 -4.21 18.26
CA SER A 61 -10.63 -4.90 17.11
C SER A 61 -11.08 -4.37 15.75
N PHE A 62 -12.01 -3.41 15.71
CA PHE A 62 -12.50 -2.83 14.46
C PHE A 62 -11.73 -1.56 14.10
N TYR A 63 -11.49 -1.37 12.82
CA TYR A 63 -10.95 -0.15 12.26
C TYR A 63 -11.74 0.28 11.02
N VAL A 64 -11.77 1.57 10.78
CA VAL A 64 -12.23 2.20 9.54
C VAL A 64 -11.35 3.39 9.27
N GLY A 65 -10.99 3.61 8.02
CA GLY A 65 -10.14 4.72 7.65
C GLY A 65 -10.30 5.16 6.21
N THR A 66 -9.57 6.20 5.88
CA THR A 66 -9.41 6.70 4.52
C THR A 66 -7.96 7.11 4.31
N TRP A 67 -7.48 6.89 3.12
CA TRP A 67 -6.18 7.36 2.66
C TRP A 67 -6.35 8.10 1.34
N PHE A 68 -5.42 8.97 1.00
CA PHE A 68 -5.44 9.73 -0.24
C PHE A 68 -4.04 10.08 -0.71
N ALA A 69 -3.88 10.19 -2.04
CA ALA A 69 -2.68 10.66 -2.69
C ALA A 69 -2.99 11.51 -3.92
N ASP A 70 -2.11 12.48 -4.17
CA ASP A 70 -2.10 13.24 -5.41
C ASP A 70 -1.41 12.40 -6.50
N LEU A 71 -2.12 12.17 -7.60
CA LEU A 71 -1.61 11.48 -8.79
C LEU A 71 -1.26 12.53 -9.84
N GLN A 72 0.02 12.84 -9.95
CA GLN A 72 0.50 13.74 -11.00
C GLN A 72 1.07 12.92 -12.15
N GLU A 73 0.39 12.86 -13.29
CA GLU A 73 0.99 12.33 -14.50
C GLU A 73 2.12 13.23 -15.03
N ASP A 74 3.16 12.60 -15.57
CA ASP A 74 4.27 13.26 -16.24
C ASP A 74 3.80 13.97 -17.52
N GLY A 75 3.52 15.25 -17.45
CA GLY A 75 3.19 16.01 -18.65
C GLY A 75 2.70 17.43 -18.43
N TRP A 76 3.61 18.37 -18.39
CA TRP A 76 3.29 19.80 -18.41
C TRP A 76 2.75 20.28 -19.78
N VAL A 77 2.64 19.43 -20.79
CA VAL A 77 2.61 19.88 -22.18
C VAL A 77 1.33 19.67 -22.95
N ASP A 78 0.41 18.79 -22.56
CA ASP A 78 -0.84 18.60 -23.33
C ASP A 78 -2.08 18.12 -22.57
N GLY A 79 -2.34 18.67 -21.41
CA GLY A 79 -3.62 18.46 -20.73
C GLY A 79 -3.71 17.07 -20.07
N SER A 80 -2.58 16.54 -19.68
CA SER A 80 -2.51 15.35 -18.86
C SER A 80 -3.34 15.52 -17.59
N HIS A 81 -4.14 14.54 -17.33
CA HIS A 81 -5.08 14.48 -16.23
C HIS A 81 -4.32 14.51 -14.91
N ARG A 82 -4.83 15.30 -13.98
CA ARG A 82 -4.34 15.34 -12.60
C ARG A 82 -5.37 14.62 -11.76
N GLY A 83 -5.08 13.39 -11.44
CA GLY A 83 -5.93 12.55 -10.63
C GLY A 83 -5.66 12.72 -9.15
N PHE A 84 -6.60 12.28 -8.37
CA PHE A 84 -6.49 12.14 -6.94
C PHE A 84 -7.06 10.77 -6.57
N GLU A 85 -6.24 9.96 -5.92
CA GLU A 85 -6.65 8.69 -5.36
C GLU A 85 -7.20 8.91 -3.96
N TYR A 86 -8.31 8.26 -3.65
CA TYR A 86 -8.82 8.18 -2.30
C TYR A 86 -9.37 6.79 -2.02
N ASP A 87 -8.94 6.25 -0.90
CA ASP A 87 -9.30 4.93 -0.45
C ASP A 87 -10.17 5.03 0.78
N VAL A 88 -11.12 4.11 0.87
CA VAL A 88 -11.91 3.89 2.09
C VAL A 88 -11.78 2.43 2.47
N TYR A 89 -11.40 2.18 3.71
CA TYR A 89 -11.19 0.83 4.18
C TYR A 89 -11.81 0.61 5.56
N ALA A 90 -12.17 -0.64 5.80
CA ALA A 90 -12.64 -1.09 7.11
C ALA A 90 -12.22 -2.54 7.34
N GLY A 91 -12.06 -2.92 8.60
CA GLY A 91 -11.69 -4.29 8.89
C GLY A 91 -11.70 -4.63 10.37
N PHE A 92 -11.21 -5.82 10.62
CA PHE A 92 -11.11 -6.42 11.93
C PHE A 92 -9.75 -7.08 12.10
N GLY A 93 -9.06 -6.76 13.20
CA GLY A 93 -7.79 -7.37 13.57
C GLY A 93 -7.86 -7.98 14.96
N LEU A 94 -7.12 -9.05 15.17
CA LEU A 94 -7.03 -9.69 16.47
C LEU A 94 -5.64 -10.24 16.75
N ASP A 95 -5.21 -10.19 18.00
CA ASP A 95 -4.06 -10.92 18.48
C ASP A 95 -4.47 -12.36 18.82
N ILE A 96 -3.93 -13.33 18.07
CA ILE A 96 -4.15 -14.77 18.33
C ILE A 96 -3.33 -15.20 19.54
N THR A 97 -2.11 -14.66 19.64
CA THR A 97 -1.18 -14.81 20.77
C THR A 97 -0.42 -13.51 20.97
N ASP A 98 0.45 -13.43 22.00
CA ASP A 98 1.34 -12.27 22.21
C ASP A 98 2.30 -11.99 21.03
N SER A 99 2.47 -12.95 20.13
CA SER A 99 3.41 -12.85 18.99
C SER A 99 2.77 -13.12 17.62
N ILE A 100 1.49 -13.44 17.56
CA ILE A 100 0.80 -13.73 16.30
C ILE A 100 -0.48 -12.92 16.24
N SER A 101 -0.65 -12.17 15.18
CA SER A 101 -1.87 -11.42 14.87
C SER A 101 -2.44 -11.83 13.52
N ALA A 102 -3.73 -11.59 13.34
CA ALA A 102 -4.42 -11.79 12.06
C ALA A 102 -5.39 -10.65 11.80
N SER A 103 -5.65 -10.36 10.54
CA SER A 103 -6.63 -9.36 10.13
C SER A 103 -7.42 -9.80 8.90
N VAL A 104 -8.60 -9.22 8.77
CA VAL A 104 -9.40 -9.21 7.55
C VAL A 104 -9.92 -7.80 7.32
N GLY A 105 -9.84 -7.33 6.10
CA GLY A 105 -10.29 -6.01 5.70
C GLY A 105 -10.95 -5.99 4.33
N TYR A 106 -11.57 -4.87 4.04
CA TYR A 106 -12.10 -4.54 2.74
C TYR A 106 -11.68 -3.12 2.41
N THR A 107 -11.15 -2.91 1.20
CA THR A 107 -10.66 -1.62 0.72
C THR A 107 -11.33 -1.28 -0.59
N ILE A 108 -11.73 -0.03 -0.74
CA ILE A 108 -12.31 0.55 -1.92
C ILE A 108 -11.35 1.64 -2.41
N TYR A 109 -10.79 1.47 -3.60
CA TYR A 109 -9.92 2.44 -4.27
C TYR A 109 -10.75 3.24 -5.28
N ARG A 110 -10.63 4.57 -5.25
CA ARG A 110 -11.39 5.47 -6.13
C ARG A 110 -10.49 6.59 -6.64
N TYR A 111 -10.70 6.94 -7.89
CA TYR A 111 -9.92 7.94 -8.61
C TYR A 111 -10.82 9.06 -9.12
N THR A 112 -10.37 10.32 -9.00
CA THR A 112 -11.19 11.49 -9.37
C THR A 112 -11.14 11.81 -10.84
N ASP A 113 -10.09 11.45 -11.55
CA ASP A 113 -9.96 11.61 -12.99
C ASP A 113 -9.82 10.22 -13.62
N LYS A 114 -10.83 9.85 -14.40
CA LYS A 114 -10.90 8.56 -15.09
C LYS A 114 -10.46 8.76 -16.53
N GLY A 115 -9.16 8.65 -16.75
CA GLY A 115 -8.56 8.75 -18.09
C GLY A 115 -8.59 7.44 -18.88
N ALA A 116 -7.74 7.36 -19.90
CA ALA A 116 -7.62 6.16 -20.76
C ALA A 116 -6.57 5.15 -20.26
N ASN A 117 -6.02 5.34 -19.07
CA ASN A 117 -4.97 4.49 -18.51
C ASN A 117 -5.56 3.42 -17.58
N ALA A 118 -4.90 2.28 -17.49
CA ALA A 118 -5.36 1.11 -16.75
C ALA A 118 -5.54 1.31 -15.23
N PHE A 119 -5.02 2.40 -14.65
CA PHE A 119 -5.12 2.76 -13.24
C PHE A 119 -6.20 3.80 -12.92
N ASP A 120 -6.95 4.23 -13.91
CA ASP A 120 -8.05 5.19 -13.73
C ASP A 120 -9.37 4.51 -13.32
N ASP A 121 -9.33 3.22 -13.08
CA ASP A 121 -10.50 2.42 -12.77
C ASP A 121 -10.62 2.17 -11.26
N ASP A 122 -11.85 2.13 -10.79
CA ASP A 122 -12.17 1.83 -9.41
C ASP A 122 -11.87 0.35 -9.11
N TYR A 123 -11.29 0.07 -7.94
CA TYR A 123 -10.96 -1.27 -7.45
C TYR A 123 -11.61 -1.51 -6.10
N ASP A 124 -11.96 -2.77 -5.85
CA ASP A 124 -12.40 -3.24 -4.55
C ASP A 124 -11.60 -4.48 -4.16
N GLU A 125 -11.13 -4.53 -2.92
CA GLU A 125 -10.29 -5.62 -2.42
C GLU A 125 -10.78 -6.20 -1.10
N VAL A 126 -10.66 -7.51 -0.96
CA VAL A 126 -10.62 -8.20 0.33
C VAL A 126 -9.16 -8.43 0.72
N ASN A 127 -8.80 -8.02 1.91
CA ASN A 127 -7.44 -8.09 2.43
C ASN A 127 -7.38 -9.07 3.61
N LEU A 128 -6.39 -9.95 3.62
CA LEU A 128 -6.08 -10.87 4.70
C LEU A 128 -4.64 -10.64 5.16
N GLY A 129 -4.41 -10.54 6.46
CA GLY A 129 -3.08 -10.30 7.00
C GLY A 129 -2.73 -11.27 8.13
N LEU A 130 -1.44 -11.63 8.21
CA LEU A 130 -0.83 -12.36 9.31
C LEU A 130 0.44 -11.63 9.75
N GLY A 131 0.57 -11.36 11.04
CA GLY A 131 1.74 -10.74 11.65
C GLY A 131 2.42 -11.67 12.64
N PHE A 132 3.74 -11.64 12.65
CA PHE A 132 4.58 -12.43 13.57
C PHE A 132 5.61 -11.52 14.23
N ALA A 133 5.48 -11.26 15.52
CA ALA A 133 6.50 -10.60 16.32
C ALA A 133 7.58 -11.63 16.71
N ILE A 134 8.75 -11.51 16.11
CA ILE A 134 9.88 -12.43 16.34
C ILE A 134 10.67 -11.99 17.59
N SER A 135 10.81 -10.67 17.77
CA SER A 135 11.42 -10.05 18.93
C SER A 135 10.87 -8.62 19.11
N GLU A 136 11.43 -7.85 20.09
CA GLU A 136 11.10 -6.44 20.25
C GLU A 136 11.47 -5.58 19.03
N ASP A 137 12.45 -6.02 18.25
CA ASP A 137 13.05 -5.29 17.14
C ASP A 137 12.80 -5.95 15.78
N ALA A 138 12.13 -7.12 15.71
CA ALA A 138 11.97 -7.89 14.49
C ALA A 138 10.54 -8.41 14.30
N SER A 139 10.01 -8.29 13.10
CA SER A 139 8.70 -8.81 12.71
C SER A 139 8.68 -9.38 11.29
N ILE A 140 7.70 -10.22 11.03
CA ILE A 140 7.35 -10.71 9.68
C ILE A 140 5.87 -10.42 9.47
N ALA A 141 5.51 -9.93 8.29
CA ALA A 141 4.13 -9.79 7.83
C ALA A 141 3.92 -10.58 6.55
N ILE A 142 2.74 -11.18 6.42
CA ILE A 142 2.27 -11.84 5.21
C ILE A 142 0.88 -11.30 4.94
N ASP A 143 0.70 -10.69 3.78
CA ASP A 143 -0.57 -10.12 3.37
C ASP A 143 -1.01 -10.74 2.04
N TYR A 144 -2.30 -11.01 1.92
CA TYR A 144 -2.91 -11.52 0.71
C TYR A 144 -4.15 -10.69 0.41
N ALA A 145 -4.22 -10.16 -0.79
CA ALA A 145 -5.34 -9.39 -1.28
C ALA A 145 -5.97 -10.10 -2.49
N VAL A 146 -7.30 -10.05 -2.57
CA VAL A 146 -8.05 -10.45 -3.76
C VAL A 146 -8.91 -9.26 -4.16
N GLY A 147 -8.74 -8.80 -5.37
CA GLY A 147 -9.39 -7.61 -5.87
C GLY A 147 -10.05 -7.81 -7.22
N GLU A 148 -10.96 -6.91 -7.53
CA GLU A 148 -11.71 -6.84 -8.77
C GLU A 148 -11.70 -5.40 -9.28
N ASN A 149 -11.40 -5.24 -10.55
CA ASN A 149 -11.56 -3.97 -11.24
C ASN A 149 -13.03 -3.77 -11.62
N THR A 150 -13.64 -2.70 -11.14
CA THR A 150 -15.07 -2.40 -11.33
C THR A 150 -15.34 -1.43 -12.48
N ALA A 151 -14.44 -1.30 -13.43
CA ALA A 151 -14.62 -0.44 -14.61
C ALA A 151 -15.88 -0.79 -15.41
N THR A 152 -16.65 0.24 -15.76
CA THR A 152 -17.99 0.07 -16.35
C THR A 152 -18.00 -0.28 -17.83
N ASP A 153 -16.86 -0.22 -18.53
CA ASP A 153 -16.74 -0.36 -19.98
C ASP A 153 -15.67 -1.36 -20.43
N GLN A 154 -14.98 -1.97 -19.48
CA GLN A 154 -14.00 -3.03 -19.71
C GLN A 154 -14.48 -4.34 -19.09
N SER A 155 -13.91 -5.41 -19.54
CA SER A 155 -14.04 -6.71 -18.90
C SER A 155 -13.58 -6.61 -17.44
N GLU A 156 -14.35 -7.18 -16.52
CA GLU A 156 -13.97 -7.34 -15.12
C GLU A 156 -12.66 -8.12 -15.06
N THR A 157 -11.65 -7.58 -14.38
CA THR A 157 -10.35 -8.23 -14.22
C THR A 157 -10.15 -8.56 -12.74
N ASP A 158 -10.13 -9.85 -12.46
CA ASP A 158 -9.79 -10.36 -11.13
C ASP A 158 -8.29 -10.44 -10.96
N TYR A 159 -7.81 -10.08 -9.80
CA TYR A 159 -6.39 -10.21 -9.45
C TYR A 159 -6.22 -10.65 -8.00
N ASP A 160 -5.05 -11.20 -7.72
CA ASP A 160 -4.60 -11.41 -6.36
C ASP A 160 -3.17 -10.91 -6.16
N VAL A 161 -2.83 -10.60 -4.92
CA VAL A 161 -1.51 -10.11 -4.55
C VAL A 161 -1.08 -10.76 -3.25
N LEU A 162 0.11 -11.35 -3.25
CA LEU A 162 0.76 -11.85 -2.06
C LEU A 162 1.97 -10.98 -1.75
N THR A 163 2.11 -10.54 -0.49
CA THR A 163 3.32 -9.89 0.00
C THR A 163 3.88 -10.58 1.23
N ILE A 164 5.20 -10.60 1.33
CA ILE A 164 5.94 -11.04 2.52
C ILE A 164 6.94 -9.95 2.87
N ALA A 165 6.85 -9.42 4.07
CA ALA A 165 7.75 -8.39 4.56
C ALA A 165 8.46 -8.85 5.84
N VAL A 166 9.71 -8.45 5.97
CA VAL A 166 10.53 -8.62 7.18
C VAL A 166 11.02 -7.26 7.61
N ASP A 167 10.82 -6.93 8.87
CA ASP A 167 11.34 -5.72 9.49
C ASP A 167 12.36 -6.05 10.58
N TYR A 168 13.42 -5.24 10.65
CA TYR A 168 14.42 -5.29 11.71
C TYR A 168 15.02 -3.91 11.97
N LEU A 169 14.75 -3.34 13.16
CA LEU A 169 15.31 -2.04 13.60
C LEU A 169 15.04 -0.88 12.62
N GLY A 170 13.86 -0.88 11.97
CA GLY A 170 13.47 0.13 10.99
C GLY A 170 14.00 -0.12 9.58
N MET A 171 14.84 -1.13 9.38
CA MET A 171 15.14 -1.67 8.04
C MET A 171 14.09 -2.71 7.66
N TYR A 172 13.64 -2.68 6.43
CA TYR A 172 12.73 -3.69 5.93
C TYR A 172 13.14 -4.22 4.56
N ALA A 173 12.71 -5.43 4.29
CA ALA A 173 12.73 -6.05 2.97
C ALA A 173 11.33 -6.61 2.71
N LEU A 174 10.83 -6.38 1.50
CA LEU A 174 9.55 -6.89 1.06
C LEU A 174 9.73 -7.59 -0.28
N PHE A 175 9.05 -8.72 -0.43
CA PHE A 175 8.80 -9.40 -1.70
C PHE A 175 7.29 -9.42 -1.93
N GLY A 176 6.86 -9.15 -3.14
CA GLY A 176 5.47 -9.24 -3.54
C GLY A 176 5.32 -9.84 -4.93
N THR A 177 4.17 -10.45 -5.17
CA THR A 177 3.79 -11.02 -6.46
C THR A 177 2.33 -10.73 -6.75
N TRP A 178 2.03 -10.40 -8.00
CA TRP A 178 0.71 -10.26 -8.57
C TRP A 178 0.35 -11.51 -9.33
N GLY A 179 -0.92 -11.95 -9.24
CA GLY A 179 -1.56 -12.89 -10.14
C GLY A 179 -2.79 -12.22 -10.77
N VAL A 180 -2.97 -12.40 -12.08
CA VAL A 180 -4.14 -11.90 -12.81
C VAL A 180 -4.87 -13.08 -13.45
N SER A 181 -6.19 -13.15 -13.26
CA SER A 181 -7.01 -14.27 -13.75
C SER A 181 -7.09 -14.33 -15.27
N GLU A 182 -7.04 -15.56 -15.81
CA GLU A 182 -7.06 -15.85 -17.27
C GLU A 182 -8.37 -15.50 -17.98
N ASP A 183 -9.50 -15.35 -17.27
CA ASP A 183 -10.83 -15.36 -17.88
C ASP A 183 -11.13 -14.12 -18.72
N ASP A 184 -10.30 -13.08 -18.64
CA ASP A 184 -10.66 -11.80 -19.21
C ASP A 184 -9.58 -11.07 -20.00
N THR A 185 -8.45 -11.62 -20.25
CA THR A 185 -7.41 -10.91 -20.96
C THR A 185 -7.07 -11.55 -22.30
N SER A 186 -7.18 -10.76 -23.37
CA SER A 186 -6.46 -11.03 -24.62
C SER A 186 -4.93 -11.04 -24.44
N ALA A 187 -4.42 -10.79 -23.23
CA ALA A 187 -3.01 -10.73 -22.87
C ALA A 187 -2.49 -11.99 -22.15
N GLY A 188 -3.36 -12.88 -21.65
CA GLY A 188 -2.97 -14.07 -20.90
C GLY A 188 -2.72 -13.78 -19.41
N GLU A 189 -2.42 -14.83 -18.64
CA GLU A 189 -2.02 -14.77 -17.24
C GLU A 189 -0.75 -13.92 -17.10
N VAL A 190 -0.77 -12.93 -16.22
CA VAL A 190 0.39 -12.10 -15.92
C VAL A 190 0.74 -12.29 -14.45
N ASP A 191 1.81 -13.06 -14.22
CA ASP A 191 2.49 -13.08 -12.93
C ASP A 191 3.59 -12.03 -12.97
N ALA A 192 3.68 -11.18 -11.97
CA ALA A 192 4.72 -10.16 -11.91
C ALA A 192 5.18 -9.92 -10.48
N ASP A 193 6.48 -9.85 -10.32
CA ASP A 193 7.14 -9.75 -9.01
C ASP A 193 7.74 -8.35 -8.78
N TRP A 194 7.81 -7.97 -7.51
CA TRP A 194 8.61 -6.81 -7.09
C TRP A 194 9.31 -7.08 -5.76
N MET A 195 10.36 -6.32 -5.52
CA MET A 195 11.06 -6.28 -4.25
C MET A 195 11.22 -4.84 -3.78
N GLU A 196 11.16 -4.64 -2.48
CA GLU A 196 11.42 -3.35 -1.86
C GLU A 196 12.35 -3.50 -0.67
N PHE A 197 13.31 -2.58 -0.55
CA PHE A 197 14.24 -2.49 0.57
C PHE A 197 14.24 -1.07 1.08
N GLY A 198 14.01 -0.88 2.36
CA GLY A 198 13.95 0.46 2.90
C GLY A 198 14.41 0.58 4.34
N TYR A 199 14.47 1.83 4.74
CA TYR A 199 14.73 2.22 6.12
C TYR A 199 13.84 3.39 6.49
N SER A 200 13.26 3.32 7.68
CA SER A 200 12.46 4.40 8.25
C SER A 200 12.94 4.78 9.64
N ARG A 201 12.77 6.06 9.98
CA ARG A 201 13.12 6.59 11.30
C ARG A 201 12.29 7.81 11.64
N THR A 202 11.84 7.87 12.88
CA THR A 202 11.22 9.07 13.45
C THR A 202 12.29 10.06 13.93
N VAL A 203 12.18 11.33 13.50
CA VAL A 203 13.04 12.44 13.89
C VAL A 203 12.17 13.62 14.34
N GLY A 204 12.10 13.84 15.65
CA GLY A 204 11.15 14.81 16.21
C GLY A 204 9.71 14.35 15.99
N ASP A 205 8.91 15.19 15.33
CA ASP A 205 7.52 14.90 15.00
C ASP A 205 7.35 14.32 13.58
N PHE A 206 8.45 14.03 12.88
CA PHE A 206 8.44 13.56 11.51
C PHE A 206 8.95 12.14 11.39
N ASP A 207 8.28 11.35 10.57
CA ASP A 207 8.76 10.07 10.08
C ASP A 207 9.42 10.26 8.72
N LEU A 208 10.67 9.83 8.62
CA LEU A 208 11.47 9.88 7.40
C LEU A 208 11.69 8.47 6.90
N SER A 209 11.50 8.22 5.62
CA SER A 209 11.86 6.94 5.02
C SER A 209 12.59 7.10 3.69
N GLY A 210 13.37 6.09 3.36
CA GLY A 210 13.97 5.90 2.04
C GLY A 210 13.81 4.45 1.64
N ALA A 211 13.37 4.20 0.40
CA ALA A 211 13.15 2.88 -0.13
C ALA A 211 13.72 2.74 -1.54
N PHE A 212 14.13 1.54 -1.90
CA PHE A 212 14.53 1.16 -3.23
C PHE A 212 13.63 0.02 -3.71
N VAL A 213 12.89 0.25 -4.77
CA VAL A 213 11.95 -0.69 -5.38
C VAL A 213 12.55 -1.23 -6.66
N LEU A 214 12.47 -2.54 -6.82
CA LEU A 214 12.81 -3.28 -8.03
C LEU A 214 11.53 -3.95 -8.52
N SER A 215 11.14 -3.71 -9.75
CA SER A 215 9.91 -4.23 -10.33
C SER A 215 10.18 -4.87 -11.67
N GLU A 216 9.50 -5.98 -11.94
CA GLU A 216 9.50 -6.58 -13.26
C GLU A 216 8.80 -5.66 -14.28
N LYS A 217 9.21 -5.80 -15.53
CA LYS A 217 8.72 -4.96 -16.65
C LYS A 217 7.20 -5.05 -16.86
N GLU A 218 6.57 -6.14 -16.45
CA GLU A 218 5.13 -6.36 -16.51
C GLU A 218 4.35 -5.39 -15.61
N LEU A 219 5.00 -4.85 -14.55
CA LEU A 219 4.47 -3.82 -13.66
C LEU A 219 4.77 -2.39 -14.14
N ALA A 220 5.40 -2.24 -15.30
CA ALA A 220 5.74 -0.93 -15.84
C ALA A 220 4.48 -0.17 -16.30
N SER A 221 4.34 1.06 -15.85
CA SER A 221 3.26 1.97 -16.23
C SER A 221 3.82 3.32 -16.71
N GLY A 222 3.06 4.05 -17.50
CA GLY A 222 3.42 5.39 -17.95
C GLY A 222 4.79 5.44 -18.65
N SER A 223 5.72 6.23 -18.12
CA SER A 223 7.08 6.40 -18.68
C SER A 223 7.94 5.13 -18.57
N ASP A 224 7.65 4.27 -17.60
CA ASP A 224 8.43 3.05 -17.38
C ASP A 224 8.16 1.99 -18.44
N SER A 225 6.95 1.99 -19.02
CA SER A 225 6.59 1.08 -20.11
C SER A 225 7.42 1.26 -21.39
N ALA A 226 8.18 2.34 -21.50
CA ALA A 226 9.09 2.57 -22.62
C ALA A 226 10.46 1.88 -22.46
N GLU A 227 10.73 1.28 -21.30
CA GLU A 227 11.98 0.55 -21.03
C GLU A 227 11.83 -0.93 -21.37
N ASP A 228 12.81 -1.50 -22.10
CA ASP A 228 12.85 -2.91 -22.52
C ASP A 228 13.36 -3.83 -21.38
N GLY A 229 12.86 -3.68 -20.14
CA GLY A 229 13.35 -4.51 -19.04
C GLY A 229 12.76 -4.12 -17.69
N ASP A 230 13.19 -4.84 -16.66
CA ASP A 230 12.86 -4.52 -15.28
C ASP A 230 13.32 -3.10 -14.92
N PHE A 231 12.58 -2.46 -14.06
CA PHE A 231 12.86 -1.09 -13.67
C PHE A 231 13.07 -0.94 -12.16
N SER A 232 13.62 0.20 -11.75
CA SER A 232 13.85 0.48 -10.34
C SER A 232 13.57 1.94 -10.02
N ARG A 233 13.12 2.18 -8.78
CA ARG A 233 12.89 3.52 -8.23
C ARG A 233 13.50 3.66 -6.85
N PHE A 234 13.99 4.85 -6.55
CA PHE A 234 14.35 5.24 -5.19
C PHE A 234 13.31 6.24 -4.69
N ILE A 235 12.69 5.93 -3.57
CA ILE A 235 11.64 6.72 -2.96
C ILE A 235 12.18 7.35 -1.68
N PHE A 236 11.92 8.62 -1.51
CA PHE A 236 12.06 9.32 -0.24
C PHE A 236 10.68 9.79 0.23
N SER A 237 10.38 9.62 1.51
CA SER A 237 9.17 10.19 2.09
C SER A 237 9.41 10.88 3.41
N ILE A 238 8.52 11.82 3.70
CA ILE A 238 8.41 12.50 4.99
C ILE A 238 6.93 12.59 5.37
N SER A 239 6.60 12.24 6.60
CA SER A 239 5.23 12.36 7.11
C SER A 239 5.22 12.79 8.57
N THR A 240 4.05 13.22 9.05
CA THR A 240 3.77 13.48 10.46
C THR A 240 2.40 12.96 10.81
N GLY A 241 2.24 12.47 12.04
CA GLY A 241 0.97 11.95 12.58
C GLY A 241 0.44 12.78 13.74
N PHE A 242 -0.88 12.75 13.94
CA PHE A 242 -1.61 13.49 14.97
C PHE A 242 -2.51 12.55 15.76
#